data_f8207d886d15ee978a90a4d0e73fa7f6
#
_entry.id   f8207d886d15ee978a90a4d0e73fa7f6
#
_cell.length_a   1.000
_cell.length_b   1.000
_cell.length_c   1.000
_cell.angle_alpha   90.00
_cell.angle_beta   90.00
_cell.angle_gamma   90.00
#
_symmetry.space_group_name_H-M   'P 1'
#
loop_
_entity.id
_entity.type
_entity.pdbx_description
1 polymer ?
#
loop_
_entity_poly.entity_id
_entity_poly.type
_entity_poly.pdbx_seq_one_letter_code
_entity_poly.pdbx_strand_id
1 'polypeptide(L)'
;IHLAGLKCKKTFGLKWIADFRDPWTNFYINKSLPLNKKSIEKHKQLEKKVIDEANHVVVTSPSLKNNFKKTTKNVSMFTNGYEKKITSTKRNLNNLVYTGVFSYQQNPVLLWESIKELSIENPTFKNNFKLEFYGSSSELIKDIISKNGIEDYVSILGHKEKNHIDNIIKNAKALLLLGINMRNSNDVIHGKLYDYMAAKKPILAIGPKESDTEQIIKDYNLGVYISFDNKFLIKKTLFKWFTENEILYNQSNIEEFNRENIAKSYLKKLCSLK
;
A
#
# COMPACT_ATOMS: atom_id res chain seq x y z
N ILE A 1 -4.81 -5.63 -22.38
CA ILE A 1 -3.37 -5.47 -22.68
C ILE A 1 -2.72 -6.82 -22.96
N HIS A 2 -2.80 -7.83 -22.07
CA HIS A 2 -2.13 -9.14 -22.23
C HIS A 2 -2.49 -9.90 -23.51
N LEU A 3 -3.77 -9.90 -23.91
CA LEU A 3 -4.19 -10.55 -25.18
C LEU A 3 -3.63 -9.84 -26.42
N ALA A 4 -3.45 -8.51 -26.35
CA ALA A 4 -2.76 -7.78 -27.43
C ALA A 4 -1.28 -8.16 -27.49
N GLY A 5 -0.59 -8.24 -26.35
CA GLY A 5 0.79 -8.72 -26.27
C GLY A 5 0.96 -10.12 -26.82
N LEU A 6 0.03 -11.04 -26.49
CA LEU A 6 0.01 -12.39 -27.03
C LEU A 6 -0.16 -12.40 -28.56
N LYS A 7 -1.06 -11.55 -29.07
CA LYS A 7 -1.25 -11.40 -30.52
C LYS A 7 0.02 -10.88 -31.20
N CYS A 8 0.66 -9.85 -30.67
CA CYS A 8 1.92 -9.33 -31.20
C CYS A 8 3.02 -10.41 -31.21
N LYS A 9 3.18 -11.15 -30.10
CA LYS A 9 4.12 -12.28 -30.05
C LYS A 9 3.90 -13.26 -31.19
N LYS A 10 2.65 -13.68 -31.41
CA LYS A 10 2.31 -14.67 -32.45
C LYS A 10 2.47 -14.14 -33.88
N THR A 11 2.14 -12.86 -34.09
CA THR A 11 2.22 -12.25 -35.42
C THR A 11 3.66 -11.94 -35.85
N PHE A 12 4.49 -11.52 -34.92
CA PHE A 12 5.85 -11.01 -35.23
C PHE A 12 6.98 -11.90 -34.69
N GLY A 13 6.67 -13.04 -34.05
CA GLY A 13 7.69 -13.93 -33.49
C GLY A 13 8.49 -13.36 -32.33
N LEU A 14 7.95 -12.34 -31.62
CA LEU A 14 8.68 -11.59 -30.60
C LEU A 14 8.79 -12.36 -29.28
N LYS A 15 9.89 -12.14 -28.56
CA LYS A 15 9.94 -12.49 -27.13
C LYS A 15 9.03 -11.55 -26.36
N TRP A 16 8.24 -12.10 -25.43
CA TRP A 16 7.23 -11.36 -24.72
C TRP A 16 7.24 -11.63 -23.21
N ILE A 17 7.31 -10.54 -22.42
CA ILE A 17 7.09 -10.57 -20.98
C ILE A 17 5.65 -10.14 -20.70
N ALA A 18 4.91 -10.93 -19.95
CA ALA A 18 3.61 -10.57 -19.42
C ALA A 18 3.79 -9.94 -18.02
N ASP A 19 3.61 -8.62 -17.91
CA ASP A 19 3.77 -7.88 -16.66
C ASP A 19 2.41 -7.76 -15.95
N PHE A 20 2.21 -8.59 -14.92
CA PHE A 20 1.02 -8.60 -14.07
C PHE A 20 1.25 -7.66 -12.87
N ARG A 21 0.88 -6.41 -13.03
CA ARG A 21 0.94 -5.42 -11.93
C ARG A 21 -0.07 -5.73 -10.84
N ASP A 22 -1.23 -6.25 -11.25
CA ASP A 22 -2.32 -6.71 -10.41
C ASP A 22 -2.75 -8.11 -10.85
N PRO A 23 -3.34 -8.94 -9.94
CA PRO A 23 -3.94 -10.20 -10.32
C PRO A 23 -5.05 -10.00 -11.36
N TRP A 24 -5.17 -10.88 -12.36
CA TRP A 24 -6.27 -10.79 -13.31
C TRP A 24 -7.55 -11.44 -12.75
N THR A 25 -7.54 -12.75 -12.51
CA THR A 25 -8.76 -13.45 -12.10
C THR A 25 -8.97 -13.49 -10.59
N ASN A 26 -7.90 -13.41 -9.81
CA ASN A 26 -7.96 -13.41 -8.34
C ASN A 26 -7.89 -12.01 -7.72
N PHE A 27 -8.21 -10.97 -8.48
CA PHE A 27 -8.19 -9.60 -8.00
C PHE A 27 -9.41 -9.31 -7.11
N TYR A 28 -9.19 -8.68 -5.96
CA TYR A 28 -10.26 -8.42 -4.99
C TYR A 28 -11.43 -7.62 -5.58
N ILE A 29 -11.16 -6.71 -6.54
CA ILE A 29 -12.18 -5.90 -7.23
C ILE A 29 -13.14 -6.75 -8.05
N ASN A 30 -12.71 -7.92 -8.56
CA ASN A 30 -13.55 -8.76 -9.42
C ASN A 30 -14.85 -9.24 -8.76
N LYS A 31 -14.89 -9.26 -7.42
CA LYS A 31 -16.09 -9.61 -6.68
C LYS A 31 -17.20 -8.56 -6.74
N SER A 32 -16.85 -7.30 -6.98
CA SER A 32 -17.81 -6.22 -7.19
C SER A 32 -18.28 -6.09 -8.63
N LEU A 33 -17.67 -6.83 -9.57
CA LEU A 33 -18.07 -6.83 -10.97
C LEU A 33 -19.24 -7.80 -11.20
N PRO A 34 -20.24 -7.45 -12.01
CA PRO A 34 -21.40 -8.29 -12.31
C PRO A 34 -21.05 -9.41 -13.32
N LEU A 35 -20.05 -10.24 -13.00
CA LEU A 35 -19.60 -11.32 -13.86
C LEU A 35 -20.40 -12.61 -13.59
N ASN A 36 -20.95 -13.20 -14.64
CA ASN A 36 -21.56 -14.53 -14.56
C ASN A 36 -20.50 -15.65 -14.58
N LYS A 37 -20.90 -16.89 -14.24
CA LYS A 37 -19.99 -18.04 -14.16
C LYS A 37 -19.24 -18.30 -15.47
N LYS A 38 -19.89 -18.16 -16.63
CA LYS A 38 -19.26 -18.36 -17.94
C LYS A 38 -18.16 -17.31 -18.22
N SER A 39 -18.42 -16.04 -17.86
CA SER A 39 -17.43 -14.98 -18.00
C SER A 39 -16.22 -15.20 -17.08
N ILE A 40 -16.46 -15.60 -15.83
CA ILE A 40 -15.38 -15.92 -14.88
C ILE A 40 -14.50 -17.05 -15.44
N GLU A 41 -15.10 -18.12 -15.91
CA GLU A 41 -14.36 -19.26 -16.47
C GLU A 41 -13.57 -18.86 -17.74
N LYS A 42 -14.16 -18.06 -18.62
CA LYS A 42 -13.48 -17.52 -19.80
C LYS A 42 -12.26 -16.66 -19.39
N HIS A 43 -12.38 -15.82 -18.36
CA HIS A 43 -11.25 -15.04 -17.87
C HIS A 43 -10.12 -15.93 -17.34
N LYS A 44 -10.42 -16.99 -16.59
CA LYS A 44 -9.41 -17.96 -16.12
C LYS A 44 -8.68 -18.66 -17.27
N GLN A 45 -9.43 -19.08 -18.29
CA GLN A 45 -8.82 -19.70 -19.48
C GLN A 45 -7.92 -18.72 -20.24
N LEU A 46 -8.32 -17.45 -20.35
CA LEU A 46 -7.53 -16.42 -21.00
C LEU A 46 -6.27 -16.07 -20.19
N GLU A 47 -6.39 -15.94 -18.88
CA GLU A 47 -5.23 -15.73 -17.98
C GLU A 47 -4.25 -16.89 -18.10
N LYS A 48 -4.74 -18.13 -17.99
CA LYS A 48 -3.91 -19.33 -18.16
C LYS A 48 -3.20 -19.33 -19.50
N LYS A 49 -3.91 -19.05 -20.59
CA LYS A 49 -3.31 -18.97 -21.95
C LYS A 49 -2.22 -17.92 -22.03
N VAL A 50 -2.41 -16.76 -21.42
CA VAL A 50 -1.38 -15.68 -21.36
C VAL A 50 -0.14 -16.16 -20.62
N ILE A 51 -0.32 -16.82 -19.47
CA ILE A 51 0.78 -17.32 -18.64
C ILE A 51 1.56 -18.43 -19.37
N ASP A 52 0.86 -19.36 -19.99
CA ASP A 52 1.48 -20.49 -20.72
C ASP A 52 2.28 -20.02 -21.95
N GLU A 53 1.79 -19.00 -22.63
CA GLU A 53 2.39 -18.48 -23.86
C GLU A 53 3.46 -17.38 -23.63
N ALA A 54 3.49 -16.77 -22.47
CA ALA A 54 4.51 -15.77 -22.16
C ALA A 54 5.91 -16.41 -22.06
N ASN A 55 6.93 -15.74 -22.59
CA ASN A 55 8.32 -16.19 -22.40
C ASN A 55 8.74 -16.00 -20.94
N HIS A 56 8.18 -14.98 -20.28
CA HIS A 56 8.37 -14.72 -18.87
C HIS A 56 7.19 -13.95 -18.30
N VAL A 57 6.90 -14.16 -17.02
CA VAL A 57 5.88 -13.42 -16.26
C VAL A 57 6.57 -12.55 -15.22
N VAL A 58 6.10 -11.33 -15.07
CA VAL A 58 6.53 -10.41 -14.01
C VAL A 58 5.35 -10.07 -13.13
N VAL A 59 5.60 -9.98 -11.84
CA VAL A 59 4.61 -9.66 -10.81
C VAL A 59 5.19 -8.66 -9.80
N THR A 60 4.34 -8.07 -8.96
CA THR A 60 4.73 -6.95 -8.08
C THR A 60 4.83 -7.30 -6.60
N SER A 61 4.37 -8.49 -6.18
CA SER A 61 4.38 -8.87 -4.77
C SER A 61 4.79 -10.32 -4.53
N PRO A 62 5.29 -10.67 -3.32
CA PRO A 62 5.68 -12.03 -2.95
C PRO A 62 4.53 -13.03 -3.07
N SER A 63 3.36 -12.70 -2.54
CA SER A 63 2.18 -13.58 -2.60
C SER A 63 1.74 -13.83 -4.02
N LEU A 64 1.75 -12.79 -4.87
CA LEU A 64 1.43 -12.92 -6.28
C LEU A 64 2.45 -13.82 -7.00
N LYS A 65 3.76 -13.64 -6.72
CA LYS A 65 4.81 -14.52 -7.26
C LYS A 65 4.57 -15.98 -6.86
N ASN A 66 4.24 -16.25 -5.60
CA ASN A 66 3.99 -17.61 -5.12
C ASN A 66 2.75 -18.22 -5.77
N ASN A 67 1.72 -17.43 -6.03
CA ASN A 67 0.53 -17.89 -6.74
C ASN A 67 0.86 -18.26 -8.21
N PHE A 68 1.60 -17.42 -8.92
CA PHE A 68 1.98 -17.68 -10.31
C PHE A 68 2.98 -18.84 -10.45
N LYS A 69 3.85 -19.08 -9.46
CA LYS A 69 4.76 -20.24 -9.45
C LYS A 69 4.03 -21.59 -9.51
N LYS A 70 2.76 -21.65 -9.10
CA LYS A 70 1.92 -22.85 -9.22
C LYS A 70 1.58 -23.19 -10.68
N THR A 71 1.62 -22.19 -11.56
CA THR A 71 1.26 -22.30 -12.98
C THR A 71 2.47 -22.23 -13.89
N THR A 72 3.49 -21.43 -13.57
CA THR A 72 4.70 -21.28 -14.39
C THR A 72 5.95 -21.16 -13.54
N LYS A 73 7.07 -21.75 -14.04
CA LYS A 73 8.39 -21.57 -13.43
C LYS A 73 9.06 -20.26 -13.88
N ASN A 74 8.60 -19.65 -14.97
CA ASN A 74 9.17 -18.45 -15.58
C ASN A 74 8.55 -17.19 -15.00
N VAL A 75 8.66 -16.98 -13.68
CA VAL A 75 8.12 -15.81 -13.00
C VAL A 75 9.19 -15.09 -12.16
N SER A 76 9.29 -13.78 -12.32
CA SER A 76 10.11 -12.90 -11.48
C SER A 76 9.26 -11.84 -10.81
N MET A 77 9.73 -11.35 -9.67
CA MET A 77 9.09 -10.25 -8.96
C MET A 77 9.93 -8.98 -9.14
N PHE A 78 9.26 -7.91 -9.55
CA PHE A 78 9.78 -6.55 -9.54
C PHE A 78 8.71 -5.64 -8.93
N THR A 79 8.95 -5.21 -7.72
CA THR A 79 8.01 -4.39 -6.95
C THR A 79 7.85 -2.99 -7.57
N ASN A 80 6.88 -2.23 -7.11
CA ASN A 80 6.94 -0.78 -7.24
C ASN A 80 8.10 -0.25 -6.38
N GLY A 81 8.42 1.05 -6.52
CA GLY A 81 9.53 1.62 -5.77
C GLY A 81 9.44 3.14 -5.70
N TYR A 82 10.38 3.74 -4.95
CA TYR A 82 10.53 5.19 -4.84
C TYR A 82 11.55 5.71 -5.88
N GLU A 83 11.39 6.98 -6.28
CA GLU A 83 12.29 7.64 -7.23
C GLU A 83 13.48 8.31 -6.53
N LYS A 84 13.21 9.09 -5.50
CA LYS A 84 14.19 9.90 -4.79
C LYS A 84 14.03 9.74 -3.29
N LYS A 85 15.14 9.71 -2.56
CA LYS A 85 15.09 9.86 -1.10
C LYS A 85 14.59 11.25 -0.76
N ILE A 86 13.63 11.32 0.14
CA ILE A 86 13.08 12.56 0.64
C ILE A 86 13.91 12.95 1.87
N THR A 87 14.83 13.90 1.71
CA THR A 87 15.67 14.35 2.82
C THR A 87 14.88 15.23 3.80
N SER A 88 14.92 14.87 5.08
CA SER A 88 14.21 15.61 6.14
C SER A 88 14.83 17.01 6.37
N THR A 89 13.96 18.01 6.47
CA THR A 89 14.28 19.27 7.15
C THR A 89 13.83 19.16 8.62
N LYS A 90 14.48 19.85 9.54
CA LYS A 90 14.33 19.71 11.01
C LYS A 90 12.92 19.97 11.62
N ARG A 91 11.85 20.15 10.85
CA ARG A 91 10.50 20.34 11.39
C ARG A 91 9.79 18.99 11.51
N ASN A 92 9.74 18.45 12.71
CA ASN A 92 8.82 17.36 13.03
C ASN A 92 7.52 17.97 13.56
N LEU A 93 6.48 17.95 12.74
CA LEU A 93 5.13 18.27 13.18
C LEU A 93 4.62 17.14 14.08
N ASN A 94 3.75 17.46 15.04
CA ASN A 94 3.17 16.44 15.92
C ASN A 94 1.87 15.86 15.32
N ASN A 95 1.94 15.36 14.09
CA ASN A 95 0.79 14.87 13.34
C ASN A 95 1.01 13.46 12.77
N LEU A 96 -0.09 12.74 12.59
CA LEU A 96 -0.19 11.53 11.79
C LEU A 96 -0.71 11.95 10.41
N VAL A 97 -0.07 11.53 9.33
CA VAL A 97 -0.42 11.97 7.98
C VAL A 97 -0.82 10.80 7.10
N TYR A 98 -1.96 10.93 6.44
CA TYR A 98 -2.40 10.05 5.35
C TYR A 98 -2.36 10.80 4.03
N THR A 99 -1.85 10.15 2.97
CA THR A 99 -1.86 10.71 1.62
C THR A 99 -2.52 9.77 0.62
N GLY A 100 -3.27 10.34 -0.32
CA GLY A 100 -3.91 9.61 -1.42
C GLY A 100 -5.42 9.48 -1.28
N VAL A 101 -6.02 8.70 -2.18
CA VAL A 101 -7.47 8.45 -2.17
C VAL A 101 -7.84 7.57 -1.00
N PHE A 102 -8.87 7.96 -0.24
CA PHE A 102 -9.47 7.14 0.80
C PHE A 102 -10.74 6.48 0.26
N SER A 103 -10.79 5.16 0.33
CA SER A 103 -11.96 4.37 -0.09
C SER A 103 -12.66 3.72 1.11
N TYR A 104 -13.92 3.34 0.93
CA TYR A 104 -14.69 2.65 1.97
C TYR A 104 -14.01 1.34 2.43
N GLN A 105 -13.38 0.64 1.50
CA GLN A 105 -12.67 -0.61 1.80
C GLN A 105 -11.42 -0.42 2.67
N GLN A 106 -10.97 0.82 2.84
CA GLN A 106 -9.82 1.16 3.69
C GLN A 106 -10.24 1.72 5.05
N ASN A 107 -11.56 1.75 5.36
CA ASN A 107 -12.07 2.37 6.58
C ASN A 107 -11.59 1.63 7.85
N PRO A 108 -10.71 2.24 8.67
CA PRO A 108 -10.19 1.65 9.89
C PRO A 108 -11.08 2.01 11.09
N VAL A 109 -12.24 1.40 11.20
CA VAL A 109 -13.26 1.73 12.24
C VAL A 109 -12.65 1.82 13.62
N LEU A 110 -11.81 0.85 14.00
CA LEU A 110 -11.20 0.80 15.33
C LEU A 110 -10.15 1.90 15.57
N LEU A 111 -9.62 2.52 14.50
CA LEU A 111 -8.77 3.71 14.62
C LEU A 111 -9.60 4.91 15.08
N TRP A 112 -10.76 5.12 14.48
CA TRP A 112 -11.67 6.22 14.86
C TRP A 112 -12.13 6.11 16.30
N GLU A 113 -12.56 4.92 16.70
CA GLU A 113 -12.92 4.63 18.10
C GLU A 113 -11.75 4.88 19.05
N SER A 114 -10.55 4.46 18.70
CA SER A 114 -9.35 4.65 19.52
C SER A 114 -8.97 6.13 19.68
N ILE A 115 -9.11 6.93 18.62
CA ILE A 115 -8.90 8.39 18.67
C ILE A 115 -9.92 9.03 19.62
N LYS A 116 -11.21 8.68 19.49
CA LYS A 116 -12.26 9.18 20.35
C LYS A 116 -12.01 8.87 21.83
N GLU A 117 -11.72 7.61 22.14
CA GLU A 117 -11.45 7.18 23.51
C GLU A 117 -10.24 7.90 24.11
N LEU A 118 -9.12 7.94 23.40
CA LEU A 118 -7.91 8.62 23.88
C LEU A 118 -8.13 10.13 24.08
N SER A 119 -8.92 10.76 23.23
CA SER A 119 -9.22 12.19 23.36
C SER A 119 -10.06 12.52 24.60
N ILE A 120 -10.85 11.55 25.09
CA ILE A 120 -11.63 11.67 26.33
C ILE A 120 -10.76 11.33 27.54
N GLU A 121 -10.00 10.26 27.47
CA GLU A 121 -9.26 9.70 28.60
C GLU A 121 -7.94 10.43 28.90
N ASN A 122 -7.35 11.10 27.90
CA ASN A 122 -5.99 11.64 28.04
C ASN A 122 -5.86 13.09 27.55
N PRO A 123 -5.70 14.07 28.47
CA PRO A 123 -5.56 15.49 28.10
C PRO A 123 -4.34 15.77 27.22
N THR A 124 -3.22 15.05 27.40
CA THR A 124 -2.02 15.23 26.58
C THR A 124 -2.27 14.79 25.15
N PHE A 125 -2.94 13.64 24.95
CA PHE A 125 -3.35 13.20 23.62
C PHE A 125 -4.31 14.17 22.97
N LYS A 126 -5.33 14.62 23.71
CA LYS A 126 -6.31 15.61 23.27
C LYS A 126 -5.66 16.87 22.70
N ASN A 127 -4.62 17.39 23.36
CA ASN A 127 -3.97 18.62 22.97
C ASN A 127 -2.93 18.45 21.84
N ASN A 128 -2.35 17.26 21.71
CA ASN A 128 -1.19 17.05 20.84
C ASN A 128 -1.51 16.29 19.55
N PHE A 129 -2.55 15.44 19.54
CA PHE A 129 -2.83 14.59 18.40
C PHE A 129 -3.56 15.33 17.28
N LYS A 130 -3.05 15.18 16.06
CA LYS A 130 -3.74 15.57 14.81
C LYS A 130 -3.53 14.48 13.75
N LEU A 131 -4.59 14.17 13.03
CA LEU A 131 -4.56 13.31 11.85
C LEU A 131 -4.95 14.15 10.63
N GLU A 132 -4.08 14.21 9.65
CA GLU A 132 -4.24 15.02 8.45
C GLU A 132 -4.38 14.13 7.21
N PHE A 133 -5.49 14.33 6.47
CA PHE A 133 -5.74 13.65 5.20
C PHE A 133 -5.45 14.56 4.03
N TYR A 134 -4.53 14.14 3.16
CA TYR A 134 -4.19 14.79 1.91
C TYR A 134 -4.55 13.90 0.73
N GLY A 135 -5.46 14.36 -0.11
CA GLY A 135 -5.94 13.65 -1.30
C GLY A 135 -7.42 13.85 -1.54
N SER A 136 -7.94 13.21 -2.58
CA SER A 136 -9.37 13.20 -2.81
C SER A 136 -10.04 12.28 -1.79
N SER A 137 -10.70 12.88 -0.83
CA SER A 137 -11.62 12.18 0.06
C SER A 137 -13.04 12.39 -0.44
N SER A 138 -13.80 11.31 -0.49
CA SER A 138 -15.23 11.38 -0.70
C SER A 138 -15.91 12.04 0.53
N GLU A 139 -17.13 12.52 0.37
CA GLU A 139 -18.00 12.92 1.48
C GLU A 139 -18.05 11.83 2.58
N LEU A 140 -17.82 10.57 2.20
CA LEU A 140 -17.73 9.43 3.10
C LEU A 140 -16.82 9.66 4.31
N ILE A 141 -15.62 10.27 4.12
CA ILE A 141 -14.72 10.46 5.27
C ILE A 141 -15.24 11.55 6.21
N LYS A 142 -15.88 12.57 5.70
CA LYS A 142 -16.51 13.61 6.51
C LYS A 142 -17.62 13.02 7.38
N ASP A 143 -18.47 12.18 6.78
CA ASP A 143 -19.54 11.48 7.49
C ASP A 143 -18.99 10.57 8.60
N ILE A 144 -17.89 9.86 8.33
CA ILE A 144 -17.24 8.99 9.31
C ILE A 144 -16.68 9.81 10.47
N ILE A 145 -16.00 10.92 10.20
CA ILE A 145 -15.41 11.81 11.22
C ILE A 145 -16.53 12.36 12.11
N SER A 146 -17.60 12.89 11.51
CA SER A 146 -18.72 13.48 12.23
C SER A 146 -19.47 12.44 13.07
N LYS A 147 -19.77 11.26 12.52
CA LYS A 147 -20.42 10.16 13.26
C LYS A 147 -19.59 9.70 14.47
N ASN A 148 -18.29 9.83 14.44
CA ASN A 148 -17.42 9.48 15.55
C ASN A 148 -17.18 10.64 16.52
N GLY A 149 -17.54 11.89 16.17
CA GLY A 149 -17.30 13.09 16.99
C GLY A 149 -15.81 13.37 17.19
N ILE A 150 -15.02 13.26 16.11
CA ILE A 150 -13.56 13.43 16.14
C ILE A 150 -13.08 14.56 15.21
N GLU A 151 -13.96 15.50 14.87
CA GLU A 151 -13.69 16.62 13.97
C GLU A 151 -12.53 17.50 14.43
N ASP A 152 -12.37 17.64 15.73
CA ASP A 152 -11.26 18.41 16.33
C ASP A 152 -9.89 17.78 16.12
N TYR A 153 -9.85 16.49 15.79
CA TYR A 153 -8.61 15.68 15.69
C TYR A 153 -8.25 15.31 14.26
N VAL A 154 -9.21 15.41 13.31
CA VAL A 154 -9.02 14.94 11.94
C VAL A 154 -9.31 16.05 10.95
N SER A 155 -8.31 16.44 10.17
CA SER A 155 -8.39 17.47 9.15
C SER A 155 -8.35 16.88 7.75
N ILE A 156 -9.29 17.30 6.86
CA ILE A 156 -9.31 16.94 5.45
C ILE A 156 -8.77 18.13 4.65
N LEU A 157 -7.59 17.99 4.08
CA LEU A 157 -6.83 19.10 3.48
C LEU A 157 -6.81 19.06 1.95
N GLY A 158 -7.56 18.12 1.37
CA GLY A 158 -7.76 18.00 -0.07
C GLY A 158 -6.51 17.61 -0.86
N HIS A 159 -6.64 17.67 -2.18
CA HIS A 159 -5.55 17.32 -3.08
C HIS A 159 -4.43 18.38 -3.05
N LYS A 160 -3.18 17.90 -3.10
CA LYS A 160 -1.97 18.73 -3.21
C LYS A 160 -1.05 18.17 -4.29
N GLU A 161 -0.25 19.02 -4.89
CA GLU A 161 0.78 18.62 -5.85
C GLU A 161 1.85 17.72 -5.22
N LYS A 162 2.49 16.88 -6.01
CA LYS A 162 3.48 15.88 -5.55
C LYS A 162 4.59 16.50 -4.69
N ASN A 163 5.19 17.60 -5.14
CA ASN A 163 6.26 18.27 -4.38
C ASN A 163 5.79 18.77 -3.01
N HIS A 164 4.53 19.20 -2.91
CA HIS A 164 3.95 19.63 -1.65
C HIS A 164 3.71 18.43 -0.73
N ILE A 165 3.20 17.32 -1.28
CA ILE A 165 3.04 16.04 -0.55
C ILE A 165 4.40 15.54 -0.03
N ASP A 166 5.45 15.57 -0.83
CA ASP A 166 6.80 15.18 -0.40
C ASP A 166 7.30 16.00 0.80
N ASN A 167 6.98 17.30 0.84
CA ASN A 167 7.28 18.16 1.99
C ASN A 167 6.43 17.83 3.22
N ILE A 168 5.16 17.49 3.03
CA ILE A 168 4.25 17.11 4.12
C ILE A 168 4.73 15.81 4.76
N ILE A 169 4.93 14.75 3.98
CA ILE A 169 5.31 13.43 4.52
C ILE A 169 6.67 13.46 5.23
N LYS A 170 7.63 14.25 4.73
CA LYS A 170 8.94 14.37 5.37
C LYS A 170 8.92 15.15 6.69
N ASN A 171 7.94 16.03 6.91
CA ASN A 171 7.79 16.80 8.14
C ASN A 171 6.81 16.16 9.13
N ALA A 172 6.07 15.14 8.75
CA ALA A 172 5.17 14.41 9.61
C ALA A 172 5.91 13.74 10.77
N LYS A 173 5.25 13.57 11.91
CA LYS A 173 5.74 12.72 13.01
C LYS A 173 5.68 11.25 12.62
N ALA A 174 4.55 10.84 12.04
CA ALA A 174 4.32 9.49 11.55
C ALA A 174 3.39 9.51 10.33
N LEU A 175 3.41 8.42 9.56
CA LEU A 175 2.62 8.26 8.35
C LEU A 175 1.60 7.13 8.52
N LEU A 176 0.36 7.37 8.13
CA LEU A 176 -0.71 6.36 8.18
C LEU A 176 -0.81 5.63 6.84
N LEU A 177 -0.69 4.31 6.87
CA LEU A 177 -0.91 3.44 5.72
C LEU A 177 -2.14 2.56 5.97
N LEU A 178 -3.14 2.64 5.11
CA LEU A 178 -4.36 1.84 5.22
C LEU A 178 -4.40 0.79 4.11
N GLY A 179 -4.49 -0.46 4.49
CA GLY A 179 -4.71 -1.60 3.61
C GLY A 179 -6.17 -1.67 3.10
N ILE A 180 -6.45 -2.66 2.26
CA ILE A 180 -7.81 -2.96 1.78
C ILE A 180 -8.42 -4.04 2.66
N ASN A 181 -9.57 -3.77 3.27
CA ASN A 181 -10.31 -4.74 4.11
C ASN A 181 -11.27 -5.57 3.25
N MET A 182 -10.71 -6.39 2.38
CA MET A 182 -11.46 -7.29 1.51
C MET A 182 -10.75 -8.64 1.40
N ARG A 183 -11.51 -9.68 1.11
CA ARG A 183 -10.94 -11.01 0.83
C ARG A 183 -10.07 -10.95 -0.44
N ASN A 184 -8.90 -11.59 -0.43
CA ASN A 184 -7.91 -11.60 -1.50
C ASN A 184 -7.26 -10.22 -1.75
N SER A 185 -7.04 -9.44 -0.71
CA SER A 185 -6.29 -8.17 -0.78
C SER A 185 -4.92 -8.22 -0.08
N ASN A 186 -4.51 -9.40 0.39
CA ASN A 186 -3.27 -9.58 1.13
C ASN A 186 -2.01 -9.36 0.27
N ASP A 187 -2.13 -9.53 -1.05
CA ASP A 187 -1.08 -9.30 -2.05
C ASP A 187 -0.99 -7.84 -2.54
N VAL A 188 -1.88 -6.97 -2.07
CA VAL A 188 -1.91 -5.56 -2.46
C VAL A 188 -0.88 -4.77 -1.67
N ILE A 189 0.11 -4.23 -2.39
CA ILE A 189 1.09 -3.30 -1.84
C ILE A 189 0.82 -1.91 -2.42
N HIS A 190 0.36 -0.99 -1.57
CA HIS A 190 0.04 0.37 -2.01
C HIS A 190 1.29 1.15 -2.42
N GLY A 191 1.24 1.86 -3.55
CA GLY A 191 2.36 2.65 -4.07
C GLY A 191 2.89 3.68 -3.07
N LYS A 192 2.02 4.27 -2.23
CA LYS A 192 2.41 5.22 -1.18
C LYS A 192 3.37 4.64 -0.11
N LEU A 193 3.39 3.32 0.08
CA LEU A 193 4.37 2.68 0.97
C LEU A 193 5.79 3.07 0.59
N TYR A 194 6.11 3.08 -0.70
CA TYR A 194 7.45 3.39 -1.20
C TYR A 194 7.82 4.86 -1.01
N ASP A 195 6.86 5.78 -1.18
CA ASP A 195 7.06 7.20 -0.86
C ASP A 195 7.31 7.39 0.66
N TYR A 196 6.60 6.64 1.49
CA TYR A 196 6.77 6.67 2.95
C TYR A 196 8.12 6.10 3.39
N MET A 197 8.57 5.01 2.78
CA MET A 197 9.93 4.47 2.96
C MET A 197 10.98 5.51 2.59
N ALA A 198 10.82 6.20 1.46
CA ALA A 198 11.74 7.23 1.00
C ALA A 198 11.82 8.43 1.95
N ALA A 199 10.74 8.76 2.64
CA ALA A 199 10.67 9.84 3.63
C ALA A 199 11.32 9.49 4.98
N LYS A 200 11.63 8.21 5.21
CA LYS A 200 12.23 7.72 6.47
C LYS A 200 11.44 8.16 7.70
N LYS A 201 10.14 7.98 7.66
CA LYS A 201 9.25 8.27 8.79
C LYS A 201 8.60 6.99 9.30
N PRO A 202 8.35 6.87 10.60
CA PRO A 202 7.65 5.72 11.15
C PRO A 202 6.25 5.59 10.54
N ILE A 203 5.89 4.38 10.14
CA ILE A 203 4.61 4.08 9.50
C ILE A 203 3.72 3.37 10.51
N LEU A 204 2.53 3.92 10.78
CA LEU A 204 1.43 3.19 11.37
C LEU A 204 0.61 2.58 10.23
N ALA A 205 0.76 1.28 10.02
CA ALA A 205 0.01 0.56 9.00
C ALA A 205 -1.14 -0.22 9.63
N ILE A 206 -2.34 -0.11 9.06
CA ILE A 206 -3.53 -0.88 9.47
C ILE A 206 -4.05 -1.61 8.24
N GLY A 207 -4.15 -2.95 8.32
CA GLY A 207 -4.51 -3.75 7.14
C GLY A 207 -4.92 -5.19 7.47
N PRO A 208 -5.11 -6.05 6.45
CA PRO A 208 -5.43 -7.46 6.64
C PRO A 208 -4.24 -8.22 7.21
N LYS A 209 -4.52 -9.25 8.02
CA LYS A 209 -3.48 -10.16 8.55
C LYS A 209 -2.74 -10.88 7.42
N GLU A 210 -1.48 -11.22 7.65
CA GLU A 210 -0.66 -12.02 6.73
C GLU A 210 -0.55 -11.39 5.33
N SER A 211 -0.44 -10.05 5.27
CA SER A 211 -0.29 -9.35 4.00
C SER A 211 1.17 -9.13 3.61
N ASP A 212 1.42 -9.02 2.31
CA ASP A 212 2.75 -8.65 1.79
C ASP A 212 3.22 -7.30 2.35
N THR A 213 2.29 -6.37 2.59
CA THR A 213 2.59 -5.07 3.24
C THR A 213 3.04 -5.27 4.69
N GLU A 214 2.39 -6.15 5.46
CA GLU A 214 2.80 -6.50 6.83
C GLU A 214 4.23 -7.03 6.86
N GLN A 215 4.55 -7.95 5.95
CA GLN A 215 5.89 -8.54 5.85
C GLN A 215 6.95 -7.47 5.56
N ILE A 216 6.69 -6.58 4.60
CA ILE A 216 7.62 -5.48 4.26
C ILE A 216 7.82 -4.54 5.45
N ILE A 217 6.74 -4.12 6.14
CA ILE A 217 6.85 -3.24 7.32
C ILE A 217 7.75 -3.86 8.38
N LYS A 218 7.62 -5.17 8.64
CA LYS A 218 8.41 -5.90 9.63
C LYS A 218 9.87 -6.08 9.19
N ASP A 219 10.10 -6.59 7.98
CA ASP A 219 11.43 -6.94 7.48
C ASP A 219 12.36 -5.72 7.36
N TYR A 220 11.79 -4.56 7.06
CA TYR A 220 12.55 -3.31 6.89
C TYR A 220 12.43 -2.34 8.08
N ASN A 221 11.82 -2.77 9.19
CA ASN A 221 11.63 -1.97 10.41
C ASN A 221 11.02 -0.58 10.09
N LEU A 222 9.94 -0.56 9.28
CA LEU A 222 9.35 0.68 8.80
C LEU A 222 8.40 1.33 9.81
N GLY A 223 8.09 0.66 10.90
CA GLY A 223 7.15 1.11 11.93
C GLY A 223 6.32 -0.04 12.49
N VAL A 224 5.02 0.17 12.66
CA VAL A 224 4.11 -0.82 13.26
C VAL A 224 3.01 -1.18 12.27
N TYR A 225 2.81 -2.49 12.06
CA TYR A 225 1.67 -3.02 11.33
C TYR A 225 0.66 -3.64 12.29
N ILE A 226 -0.61 -3.28 12.15
CA ILE A 226 -1.71 -3.71 13.02
C ILE A 226 -2.86 -4.23 12.16
N SER A 227 -3.42 -5.37 12.51
CA SER A 227 -4.62 -5.86 11.84
C SER A 227 -5.84 -5.02 12.16
N PHE A 228 -6.80 -4.94 11.22
CA PHE A 228 -8.03 -4.16 11.36
C PHE A 228 -8.83 -4.46 12.62
N ASP A 229 -8.71 -5.66 13.19
CA ASP A 229 -9.46 -6.16 14.35
C ASP A 229 -8.73 -5.98 15.70
N ASN A 230 -7.55 -5.38 15.73
CA ASN A 230 -6.75 -5.24 16.95
C ASN A 230 -6.80 -3.81 17.53
N LYS A 231 -7.96 -3.45 18.11
CA LYS A 231 -8.18 -2.15 18.76
C LYS A 231 -7.16 -1.84 19.85
N PHE A 232 -6.85 -2.85 20.68
CA PHE A 232 -5.90 -2.67 21.78
C PHE A 232 -4.55 -2.16 21.29
N LEU A 233 -4.00 -2.79 20.24
CA LEU A 233 -2.69 -2.40 19.72
C LEU A 233 -2.74 -1.04 18.99
N ILE A 234 -3.85 -0.72 18.29
CA ILE A 234 -4.07 0.61 17.68
C ILE A 234 -4.03 1.68 18.76
N LYS A 235 -4.85 1.54 19.81
CA LYS A 235 -4.94 2.50 20.91
C LYS A 235 -3.62 2.66 21.64
N LYS A 236 -2.93 1.55 21.97
CA LYS A 236 -1.62 1.54 22.61
C LYS A 236 -0.56 2.24 21.75
N THR A 237 -0.55 2.03 20.44
CA THR A 237 0.42 2.66 19.54
C THR A 237 0.19 4.17 19.45
N LEU A 238 -1.06 4.60 19.29
CA LEU A 238 -1.40 6.02 19.29
C LEU A 238 -0.99 6.70 20.61
N PHE A 239 -1.29 6.06 21.74
CA PHE A 239 -0.92 6.58 23.05
C PHE A 239 0.59 6.75 23.20
N LYS A 240 1.37 5.69 22.91
CA LYS A 240 2.84 5.75 22.96
C LYS A 240 3.41 6.83 22.05
N TRP A 241 2.94 6.91 20.82
CA TRP A 241 3.51 7.83 19.83
C TRP A 241 3.14 9.31 20.09
N PHE A 242 1.92 9.58 20.53
CA PHE A 242 1.39 10.96 20.62
C PHE A 242 1.24 11.50 22.05
N THR A 243 1.37 10.64 23.06
CA THR A 243 1.34 11.04 24.47
C THR A 243 2.72 10.90 25.11
N GLU A 244 3.32 9.70 25.03
CA GLU A 244 4.62 9.40 25.64
C GLU A 244 5.80 9.79 24.75
N ASN A 245 5.55 10.13 23.50
CA ASN A 245 6.56 10.41 22.46
C ASN A 245 7.54 9.24 22.22
N GLU A 246 7.11 8.02 22.48
CA GLU A 246 7.90 6.80 22.29
C GLU A 246 7.67 6.21 20.89
N ILE A 247 8.55 6.51 19.96
CA ILE A 247 8.56 5.88 18.63
C ILE A 247 9.88 5.14 18.47
N LEU A 248 9.82 3.82 18.59
CA LEU A 248 10.95 2.95 18.23
C LEU A 248 10.95 2.76 16.71
N TYR A 249 11.89 3.39 16.05
CA TYR A 249 12.01 3.39 14.60
C TYR A 249 13.48 3.34 14.18
N ASN A 250 13.83 2.29 13.45
CA ASN A 250 15.17 2.12 12.89
C ASN A 250 15.07 1.41 11.54
N GLN A 251 14.73 2.19 10.51
CA GLN A 251 14.56 1.67 9.15
C GLN A 251 15.83 1.02 8.61
N SER A 252 15.70 -0.20 8.12
CA SER A 252 16.74 -0.94 7.41
C SER A 252 17.06 -0.32 6.04
N ASN A 253 18.07 -0.85 5.37
CA ASN A 253 18.39 -0.43 4.00
C ASN A 253 17.27 -0.79 3.02
N ILE A 254 16.81 0.17 2.23
CA ILE A 254 15.70 0.07 1.29
C ILE A 254 16.14 0.26 -0.17
N GLU A 255 17.44 0.20 -0.47
CA GLU A 255 17.97 0.47 -1.83
C GLU A 255 17.41 -0.45 -2.90
N GLU A 256 16.97 -1.64 -2.55
CA GLU A 256 16.32 -2.55 -3.50
C GLU A 256 14.97 -2.03 -4.01
N PHE A 257 14.31 -1.12 -3.27
CA PHE A 257 13.07 -0.45 -3.68
C PHE A 257 13.32 0.86 -4.43
N ASN A 258 14.57 1.22 -4.70
CA ASN A 258 14.87 2.35 -5.58
C ASN A 258 14.53 1.96 -7.01
N ARG A 259 13.74 2.79 -7.73
CA ARG A 259 13.27 2.50 -9.10
C ARG A 259 14.41 2.29 -10.08
N GLU A 260 15.53 2.99 -9.91
CA GLU A 260 16.70 2.79 -10.78
C GLU A 260 17.30 1.38 -10.59
N ASN A 261 17.42 0.92 -9.34
CA ASN A 261 17.93 -0.43 -9.04
C ASN A 261 16.96 -1.52 -9.53
N ILE A 262 15.64 -1.30 -9.36
CA ILE A 262 14.62 -2.18 -9.92
C ILE A 262 14.75 -2.23 -11.45
N ALA A 263 14.87 -1.08 -12.12
CA ALA A 263 15.01 -1.01 -13.58
C ALA A 263 16.26 -1.73 -14.09
N LYS A 264 17.41 -1.56 -13.41
CA LYS A 264 18.65 -2.29 -13.72
C LYS A 264 18.46 -3.81 -13.60
N SER A 265 17.78 -4.26 -12.56
CA SER A 265 17.48 -5.68 -12.32
C SER A 265 16.51 -6.23 -13.36
N TYR A 266 15.50 -5.44 -13.73
CA TYR A 266 14.53 -5.79 -14.77
C TYR A 266 15.21 -5.90 -16.14
N LEU A 267 16.10 -4.95 -16.48
CA LEU A 267 16.87 -4.97 -17.73
C LEU A 267 17.77 -6.22 -17.84
N LYS A 268 18.46 -6.59 -16.75
CA LYS A 268 19.23 -7.85 -16.71
C LYS A 268 18.35 -9.05 -17.06
N LYS A 269 17.13 -9.07 -16.52
CA LYS A 269 16.16 -10.14 -16.81
C LYS A 269 15.73 -10.13 -18.27
N LEU A 270 15.42 -8.97 -18.84
CA LEU A 270 15.10 -8.82 -20.28
C LEU A 270 16.22 -9.39 -21.16
N CYS A 271 17.46 -9.00 -20.91
CA CYS A 271 18.62 -9.46 -21.66
C CYS A 271 18.88 -10.98 -21.54
N SER A 272 18.41 -11.61 -20.45
CA SER A 272 18.54 -13.07 -20.24
C SER A 272 17.53 -13.92 -21.01
N LEU A 273 16.51 -13.31 -21.61
CA LEU A 273 15.50 -13.98 -22.42
C LEU A 273 15.98 -14.16 -23.87
N LYS A 274 17.15 -14.77 -24.06
CA LYS A 274 17.71 -15.07 -25.37
C LYS A 274 16.88 -16.09 -26.14
#